data_60c26774772843ba5afe817c20ca9e94
#
_entry.id   60c26774772843ba5afe817c20ca9e94
#
_cell.length_a   1.000
_cell.length_b   1.000
_cell.length_c   1.000
_cell.angle_alpha   90.00
_cell.angle_beta   90.00
_cell.angle_gamma   90.00
#
_symmetry.space_group_name_H-M   'P 1'
#
loop_
_entity.id
_entity.type
_entity.pdbx_description
1 polymer ?
#
loop_
_entity_poly.entity_id
_entity_poly.type
_entity_poly.pdbx_seq_one_letter_code
_entity_poly.pdbx_strand_id
1 'polypeptide(L)'
;MPSWTELINQLEAQPNDQQKNAWLIGNFDASLQNISKLRNNRNVLFYGSAFLQKPTAPQILLQITHEEVNGFMSVIHGMDCSKGLTLIMHTPGGVTNATETIVSYLRSKFSDIEVIVPTFAMSAGTMISLAADRIIMGRQSQLGPIDPQMPAGGRIVSAIAILDQFERAKKEISEDRDQAHLWAPILPSLGPA
;
A
#
# COMPACT_ATOMS: atom_id res chain seq x y z
N MET A 1 -12.78 16.19 -16.51
CA MET A 1 -13.04 15.52 -15.21
C MET A 1 -13.64 16.56 -14.29
N PRO A 2 -14.69 16.26 -13.54
CA PRO A 2 -15.22 17.19 -12.54
C PRO A 2 -14.17 17.42 -11.45
N SER A 3 -14.17 18.62 -10.86
CA SER A 3 -13.37 18.95 -9.69
C SER A 3 -13.93 18.24 -8.44
N TRP A 4 -13.13 18.19 -7.38
CA TRP A 4 -13.59 17.63 -6.10
C TRP A 4 -14.84 18.38 -5.57
N THR A 5 -14.84 19.70 -5.69
CA THR A 5 -15.99 20.54 -5.27
C THR A 5 -17.25 20.21 -6.07
N GLU A 6 -17.12 20.01 -7.39
CA GLU A 6 -18.26 19.63 -8.23
C GLU A 6 -18.81 18.26 -7.84
N LEU A 7 -17.94 17.28 -7.54
CA LEU A 7 -18.36 15.95 -7.08
C LEU A 7 -19.09 16.03 -5.74
N ILE A 8 -18.58 16.80 -4.79
CA ILE A 8 -19.26 17.02 -3.48
C ILE A 8 -20.62 17.66 -3.68
N ASN A 9 -20.72 18.71 -4.48
CA ASN A 9 -21.99 19.39 -4.75
C ASN A 9 -23.02 18.44 -5.40
N GLN A 10 -22.58 17.59 -6.33
CA GLN A 10 -23.45 16.59 -6.95
C GLN A 10 -23.91 15.53 -5.97
N LEU A 11 -23.04 15.10 -5.06
CA LEU A 11 -23.38 14.16 -3.99
C LEU A 11 -24.39 14.75 -3.01
N GLU A 12 -24.16 16.00 -2.56
CA GLU A 12 -25.03 16.68 -1.63
C GLU A 12 -26.38 17.04 -2.22
N ALA A 13 -26.47 17.22 -3.54
CA ALA A 13 -27.73 17.43 -4.25
C ALA A 13 -28.63 16.17 -4.26
N GLN A 14 -28.12 14.99 -3.86
CA GLN A 14 -28.95 13.80 -3.76
C GLN A 14 -29.89 13.88 -2.55
N PRO A 15 -31.20 13.56 -2.70
CA PRO A 15 -32.22 13.84 -1.71
C PRO A 15 -32.10 13.10 -0.37
N ASN A 16 -31.46 11.94 -0.36
CA ASN A 16 -31.32 11.10 0.83
C ASN A 16 -30.09 10.18 0.75
N ASP A 17 -29.73 9.54 1.86
CA ASP A 17 -28.54 8.69 1.97
C ASP A 17 -28.55 7.48 1.03
N GLN A 18 -29.71 6.91 0.75
CA GLN A 18 -29.84 5.81 -0.21
C GLN A 18 -29.46 6.27 -1.62
N GLN A 19 -29.92 7.44 -2.04
CA GLN A 19 -29.58 8.01 -3.34
C GLN A 19 -28.14 8.52 -3.39
N LYS A 20 -27.60 9.06 -2.29
CA LYS A 20 -26.16 9.39 -2.17
C LYS A 20 -25.29 8.15 -2.36
N ASN A 21 -25.63 7.06 -1.71
CA ASN A 21 -24.91 5.79 -1.86
C ASN A 21 -25.01 5.23 -3.29
N ALA A 22 -26.19 5.24 -3.87
CA ALA A 22 -26.40 4.79 -5.25
C ALA A 22 -25.60 5.65 -6.25
N TRP A 23 -25.56 6.97 -6.04
CA TRP A 23 -24.80 7.91 -6.85
C TRP A 23 -23.28 7.64 -6.73
N LEU A 24 -22.78 7.44 -5.50
CA LEU A 24 -21.35 7.12 -5.26
C LEU A 24 -20.95 5.83 -5.96
N ILE A 25 -21.71 4.75 -5.76
CA ILE A 25 -21.45 3.45 -6.39
C ILE A 25 -21.49 3.58 -7.91
N GLY A 26 -22.52 4.22 -8.46
CA GLY A 26 -22.66 4.39 -9.90
C GLY A 26 -21.52 5.21 -10.53
N ASN A 27 -21.07 6.28 -9.89
CA ASN A 27 -19.92 7.07 -10.37
C ASN A 27 -18.60 6.31 -10.24
N PHE A 28 -18.44 5.53 -9.18
CA PHE A 28 -17.26 4.68 -8.98
C PHE A 28 -17.19 3.62 -10.08
N ASP A 29 -18.26 2.88 -10.31
CA ASP A 29 -18.34 1.86 -11.36
C ASP A 29 -18.12 2.44 -12.76
N ALA A 30 -18.74 3.59 -13.06
CA ALA A 30 -18.54 4.28 -14.33
C ALA A 30 -17.06 4.69 -14.51
N SER A 31 -16.40 5.11 -13.45
CA SER A 31 -14.97 5.46 -13.47
C SER A 31 -14.09 4.25 -13.74
N LEU A 32 -14.34 3.11 -13.08
CA LEU A 32 -13.62 1.86 -13.33
C LEU A 32 -13.83 1.37 -14.77
N GLN A 33 -15.07 1.42 -15.29
CA GLN A 33 -15.37 1.07 -16.67
C GLN A 33 -14.65 1.98 -17.68
N ASN A 34 -14.58 3.28 -17.41
CA ASN A 34 -13.86 4.22 -18.26
C ASN A 34 -12.35 3.92 -18.27
N ILE A 35 -11.77 3.60 -17.11
CA ILE A 35 -10.37 3.17 -17.03
C ILE A 35 -10.18 1.87 -17.82
N SER A 36 -11.06 0.87 -17.68
CA SER A 36 -11.02 -0.36 -18.47
C SER A 36 -10.96 -0.07 -19.97
N LYS A 37 -11.86 0.79 -20.47
CA LYS A 37 -11.89 1.19 -21.89
C LYS A 37 -10.59 1.86 -22.34
N LEU A 38 -10.05 2.78 -21.54
CA LEU A 38 -8.79 3.47 -21.81
C LEU A 38 -7.57 2.53 -21.74
N ARG A 39 -7.71 1.40 -21.08
CA ARG A 39 -6.68 0.37 -20.92
C ARG A 39 -6.98 -0.90 -21.73
N ASN A 40 -7.52 -0.75 -22.96
CA ASN A 40 -7.79 -1.84 -23.89
C ASN A 40 -8.76 -2.93 -23.34
N ASN A 41 -9.78 -2.51 -22.59
CA ASN A 41 -10.79 -3.37 -21.96
C ASN A 41 -10.21 -4.41 -20.97
N ARG A 42 -9.11 -4.06 -20.29
CA ARG A 42 -8.54 -4.88 -19.20
C ARG A 42 -9.49 -4.97 -18.02
N ASN A 43 -9.34 -6.02 -17.22
CA ASN A 43 -9.96 -6.04 -15.90
C ASN A 43 -9.39 -4.90 -15.05
N VAL A 44 -10.27 -4.19 -14.36
CA VAL A 44 -9.87 -3.11 -13.43
C VAL A 44 -10.31 -3.48 -12.03
N LEU A 45 -9.36 -3.45 -11.11
CA LEU A 45 -9.60 -3.67 -9.70
C LEU A 45 -9.09 -2.47 -8.90
N PHE A 46 -9.87 -2.01 -7.94
CA PHE A 46 -9.47 -0.96 -7.02
C PHE A 46 -9.25 -1.52 -5.62
N TYR A 47 -8.06 -1.29 -5.08
CA TYR A 47 -7.73 -1.52 -3.69
C TYR A 47 -7.40 -0.19 -3.02
N GLY A 48 -8.24 0.25 -2.09
CA GLY A 48 -8.08 1.53 -1.41
C GLY A 48 -8.30 1.42 0.09
N SER A 49 -7.34 1.92 0.85
CA SER A 49 -7.44 2.07 2.30
C SER A 49 -7.74 3.52 2.69
N ALA A 50 -8.60 3.71 3.69
CA ALA A 50 -8.98 5.02 4.20
C ALA A 50 -8.01 5.57 5.28
N PHE A 51 -6.74 5.18 5.25
CA PHE A 51 -5.77 5.49 6.30
C PHE A 51 -5.53 7.00 6.51
N LEU A 52 -5.70 7.81 5.47
CA LEU A 52 -5.61 9.27 5.58
C LEU A 52 -6.90 9.89 6.12
N GLN A 53 -8.05 9.30 5.83
CA GLN A 53 -9.37 9.80 6.21
C GLN A 53 -9.81 9.33 7.59
N LYS A 54 -9.23 8.23 8.08
CA LYS A 54 -9.55 7.60 9.37
C LYS A 54 -8.29 7.35 10.21
N PRO A 55 -7.50 8.39 10.54
CA PRO A 55 -6.21 8.23 11.22
C PRO A 55 -6.32 7.64 12.64
N THR A 56 -7.51 7.68 13.25
CA THR A 56 -7.78 7.11 14.57
C THR A 56 -8.29 5.67 14.55
N ALA A 57 -8.56 5.11 13.35
CA ALA A 57 -8.95 3.71 13.25
C ALA A 57 -7.77 2.77 13.58
N PRO A 58 -8.03 1.58 14.15
CA PRO A 58 -6.98 0.60 14.37
C PRO A 58 -6.20 0.30 13.08
N GLN A 59 -4.87 0.35 13.14
CA GLN A 59 -4.02 0.17 11.96
C GLN A 59 -4.27 -1.14 11.22
N ILE A 60 -4.60 -2.21 11.96
CA ILE A 60 -4.90 -3.52 11.37
C ILE A 60 -6.07 -3.47 10.38
N LEU A 61 -7.02 -2.54 10.53
CA LEU A 61 -8.14 -2.34 9.63
C LEU A 61 -7.81 -1.47 8.41
N LEU A 62 -6.62 -0.91 8.39
CA LEU A 62 -6.17 0.01 7.34
C LEU A 62 -4.99 -0.53 6.53
N GLN A 63 -4.47 -1.69 6.92
CA GLN A 63 -3.29 -2.32 6.31
C GLN A 63 -3.66 -3.54 5.47
N ILE A 64 -2.75 -3.94 4.60
CA ILE A 64 -2.83 -5.22 3.91
C ILE A 64 -2.54 -6.34 4.92
N THR A 65 -3.51 -7.23 5.11
CA THR A 65 -3.43 -8.41 5.97
C THR A 65 -3.81 -9.68 5.18
N HIS A 66 -3.88 -10.83 5.84
CA HIS A 66 -4.33 -12.06 5.19
C HIS A 66 -5.83 -12.03 4.82
N GLU A 67 -6.61 -11.12 5.44
CA GLU A 67 -8.02 -10.93 5.09
C GLU A 67 -8.18 -10.42 3.65
N GLU A 68 -7.27 -9.52 3.21
CA GLU A 68 -7.27 -9.01 1.84
C GLU A 68 -7.02 -10.08 0.79
N VAL A 69 -6.36 -11.19 1.14
CA VAL A 69 -6.19 -12.34 0.23
C VAL A 69 -7.58 -12.87 -0.19
N ASN A 70 -8.48 -13.06 0.78
CA ASN A 70 -9.85 -13.50 0.51
C ASN A 70 -10.62 -12.46 -0.32
N GLY A 71 -10.42 -11.17 -0.05
CA GLY A 71 -10.98 -10.07 -0.83
C GLY A 71 -10.55 -10.15 -2.30
N PHE A 72 -9.26 -10.26 -2.57
CA PHE A 72 -8.73 -10.41 -3.93
C PHE A 72 -9.26 -11.67 -4.61
N MET A 73 -9.30 -12.81 -3.93
CA MET A 73 -9.85 -14.06 -4.46
C MET A 73 -11.32 -13.91 -4.85
N SER A 74 -12.12 -13.28 -3.99
CA SER A 74 -13.54 -13.08 -4.20
C SER A 74 -13.83 -12.17 -5.40
N VAL A 75 -13.12 -11.07 -5.54
CA VAL A 75 -13.33 -10.10 -6.63
C VAL A 75 -12.84 -10.65 -7.98
N ILE A 76 -11.76 -11.42 -8.00
CA ILE A 76 -11.20 -11.99 -9.24
C ILE A 76 -12.03 -13.20 -9.72
N HIS A 77 -12.83 -13.80 -8.84
CA HIS A 77 -13.65 -14.95 -9.20
C HIS A 77 -14.59 -14.61 -10.37
N GLY A 78 -14.50 -15.39 -11.45
CA GLY A 78 -15.32 -15.19 -12.65
C GLY A 78 -14.83 -14.13 -13.63
N MET A 79 -13.70 -13.45 -13.35
CA MET A 79 -13.06 -12.54 -14.32
C MET A 79 -12.43 -13.32 -15.48
N ASP A 80 -12.49 -12.73 -16.68
CA ASP A 80 -11.71 -13.20 -17.83
C ASP A 80 -10.24 -12.78 -17.69
N CYS A 81 -9.44 -13.63 -17.05
CA CYS A 81 -8.04 -13.32 -16.76
C CYS A 81 -7.16 -13.13 -18.00
N SER A 82 -7.61 -13.54 -19.20
CA SER A 82 -6.87 -13.34 -20.46
C SER A 82 -6.74 -11.85 -20.85
N LYS A 83 -7.63 -11.00 -20.32
CA LYS A 83 -7.61 -9.55 -20.58
C LYS A 83 -6.56 -8.77 -19.80
N GLY A 84 -5.80 -9.46 -18.93
CA GLY A 84 -4.86 -8.81 -18.01
C GLY A 84 -5.57 -8.06 -16.87
N LEU A 85 -4.79 -7.49 -15.97
CA LEU A 85 -5.26 -6.77 -14.78
C LEU A 85 -4.67 -5.36 -14.74
N THR A 86 -5.52 -4.38 -14.49
CA THR A 86 -5.15 -3.03 -14.04
C THR A 86 -5.56 -2.90 -12.57
N LEU A 87 -4.60 -2.90 -11.66
CA LEU A 87 -4.82 -2.73 -10.24
C LEU A 87 -4.57 -1.27 -9.85
N ILE A 88 -5.63 -0.57 -9.42
CA ILE A 88 -5.52 0.79 -8.87
C ILE A 88 -5.31 0.64 -7.37
N MET A 89 -4.23 1.25 -6.84
CA MET A 89 -3.81 1.01 -5.47
C MET A 89 -3.59 2.29 -4.67
N HIS A 90 -4.22 2.34 -3.48
CA HIS A 90 -4.00 3.40 -2.49
C HIS A 90 -3.91 2.76 -1.09
N THR A 91 -2.69 2.66 -0.52
CA THR A 91 -2.46 1.90 0.72
C THR A 91 -1.26 2.39 1.52
N PRO A 92 -1.30 2.30 2.86
CA PRO A 92 -0.13 2.51 3.71
C PRO A 92 0.82 1.30 3.73
N GLY A 93 0.41 0.16 3.12
CA GLY A 93 1.15 -1.08 3.17
C GLY A 93 0.53 -2.10 4.12
N GLY A 94 1.34 -3.00 4.67
CA GLY A 94 0.87 -4.04 5.58
C GLY A 94 1.83 -5.21 5.73
N VAL A 95 1.26 -6.39 5.99
CA VAL A 95 1.99 -7.61 6.32
C VAL A 95 2.67 -8.21 5.09
N THR A 96 3.98 -8.42 5.16
CA THR A 96 4.81 -8.92 4.05
C THR A 96 4.33 -10.30 3.55
N ASN A 97 4.05 -11.24 4.45
CA ASN A 97 3.62 -12.60 4.06
C ASN A 97 2.25 -12.58 3.36
N ALA A 98 1.32 -11.71 3.78
CA ALA A 98 0.06 -11.53 3.10
C ALA A 98 0.27 -10.95 1.69
N THR A 99 1.20 -10.00 1.57
CA THR A 99 1.59 -9.40 0.31
C THR A 99 2.15 -10.42 -0.68
N GLU A 100 3.05 -11.27 -0.22
CA GLU A 100 3.62 -12.36 -1.02
C GLU A 100 2.52 -13.30 -1.53
N THR A 101 1.58 -13.66 -0.66
CA THR A 101 0.43 -14.50 -1.03
C THR A 101 -0.45 -13.83 -2.08
N ILE A 102 -0.76 -12.53 -1.92
CA ILE A 102 -1.53 -11.75 -2.91
C ILE A 102 -0.81 -11.71 -4.26
N VAL A 103 0.49 -11.37 -4.26
CA VAL A 103 1.29 -11.31 -5.49
C VAL A 103 1.32 -12.66 -6.19
N SER A 104 1.59 -13.73 -5.46
CA SER A 104 1.61 -15.11 -6.01
C SER A 104 0.26 -15.49 -6.61
N TYR A 105 -0.84 -15.15 -5.92
CA TYR A 105 -2.19 -15.38 -6.42
C TYR A 105 -2.48 -14.58 -7.69
N LEU A 106 -2.20 -13.27 -7.70
CA LEU A 106 -2.40 -12.42 -8.88
C LEU A 106 -1.61 -12.93 -10.08
N ARG A 107 -0.34 -13.28 -9.88
CA ARG A 107 0.53 -13.84 -10.92
C ARG A 107 0.08 -15.21 -11.42
N SER A 108 -0.57 -16.02 -10.58
CA SER A 108 -1.16 -17.29 -11.02
C SER A 108 -2.38 -17.13 -11.92
N LYS A 109 -3.04 -15.96 -11.89
CA LYS A 109 -4.26 -15.65 -12.64
C LYS A 109 -4.00 -14.82 -13.90
N PHE A 110 -3.09 -13.86 -13.81
CA PHE A 110 -2.87 -12.89 -14.87
C PHE A 110 -1.42 -12.93 -15.36
N SER A 111 -1.25 -13.05 -16.67
CA SER A 111 0.06 -12.97 -17.31
C SER A 111 0.55 -11.53 -17.52
N ASP A 112 -0.36 -10.56 -17.49
CA ASP A 112 -0.06 -9.14 -17.69
C ASP A 112 -0.78 -8.31 -16.63
N ILE A 113 0.00 -7.72 -15.72
CA ILE A 113 -0.48 -6.91 -14.59
C ILE A 113 0.13 -5.53 -14.69
N GLU A 114 -0.70 -4.50 -14.65
CA GLU A 114 -0.26 -3.13 -14.43
C GLU A 114 -0.85 -2.58 -13.13
N VAL A 115 -0.08 -1.74 -12.45
CA VAL A 115 -0.51 -1.06 -11.24
C VAL A 115 -0.58 0.44 -11.49
N ILE A 116 -1.71 1.05 -11.16
CA ILE A 116 -1.87 2.51 -11.13
C ILE A 116 -1.82 2.96 -9.69
N VAL A 117 -0.89 3.87 -9.38
CA VAL A 117 -0.76 4.48 -8.05
C VAL A 117 -1.21 5.94 -8.14
N PRO A 118 -2.45 6.27 -7.72
CA PRO A 118 -2.93 7.66 -7.78
C PRO A 118 -2.19 8.60 -6.84
N THR A 119 -1.88 8.14 -5.61
CA THR A 119 -1.19 8.90 -4.57
C THR A 119 -0.15 8.06 -3.83
N PHE A 120 -0.56 7.09 -3.02
CA PHE A 120 0.34 6.34 -2.16
C PHE A 120 0.17 4.82 -2.33
N ALA A 121 1.28 4.12 -2.54
CA ALA A 121 1.38 2.67 -2.39
C ALA A 121 2.65 2.37 -1.59
N MET A 122 2.53 2.40 -0.24
CA MET A 122 3.66 2.35 0.67
C MET A 122 3.97 0.89 1.05
N SER A 123 5.24 0.60 1.38
CA SER A 123 5.67 -0.68 1.94
C SER A 123 5.13 -1.89 1.12
N ALA A 124 4.24 -2.71 1.68
CA ALA A 124 3.58 -3.83 0.98
C ALA A 124 2.91 -3.41 -0.35
N GLY A 125 2.35 -2.19 -0.42
CA GLY A 125 1.83 -1.63 -1.67
C GLY A 125 2.92 -1.39 -2.72
N THR A 126 4.11 -0.97 -2.29
CA THR A 126 5.30 -0.89 -3.15
C THR A 126 5.70 -2.27 -3.66
N MET A 127 5.72 -3.29 -2.79
CA MET A 127 6.07 -4.67 -3.16
C MET A 127 5.12 -5.20 -4.24
N ILE A 128 3.80 -5.02 -4.07
CA ILE A 128 2.81 -5.42 -5.08
C ILE A 128 3.03 -4.66 -6.38
N SER A 129 3.31 -3.35 -6.30
CA SER A 129 3.55 -2.52 -7.49
C SER A 129 4.80 -2.98 -8.25
N LEU A 130 5.90 -3.29 -7.55
CA LEU A 130 7.13 -3.78 -8.16
C LEU A 130 7.00 -5.18 -8.75
N ALA A 131 6.04 -5.98 -8.28
CA ALA A 131 5.74 -7.28 -8.83
C ALA A 131 4.90 -7.22 -10.13
N ALA A 132 4.42 -6.06 -10.55
CA ALA A 132 3.67 -5.85 -11.79
C ALA A 132 4.60 -5.69 -13.01
N ASP A 133 4.06 -5.88 -14.22
CA ASP A 133 4.79 -5.67 -15.47
C ASP A 133 4.94 -4.17 -15.79
N ARG A 134 4.05 -3.35 -15.24
CA ARG A 134 4.05 -1.89 -15.44
C ARG A 134 3.50 -1.16 -14.23
N ILE A 135 4.14 -0.06 -13.88
CA ILE A 135 3.66 0.87 -12.86
C ILE A 135 3.34 2.21 -13.53
N ILE A 136 2.14 2.72 -13.28
CA ILE A 136 1.68 4.01 -13.77
C ILE A 136 1.54 4.95 -12.58
N MET A 137 2.28 6.05 -12.61
CA MET A 137 2.34 7.03 -11.53
C MET A 137 2.14 8.43 -12.10
N GLY A 138 1.40 9.26 -11.37
CA GLY A 138 1.36 10.70 -11.58
C GLY A 138 2.54 11.39 -10.86
N ARG A 139 2.72 12.69 -11.10
CA ARG A 139 3.77 13.47 -10.43
C ARG A 139 3.63 13.53 -8.90
N GLN A 140 2.41 13.37 -8.40
CA GLN A 140 2.07 13.36 -6.99
C GLN A 140 2.15 11.96 -6.36
N SER A 141 2.35 10.92 -7.16
CA SER A 141 2.33 9.53 -6.68
C SER A 141 3.63 9.17 -5.98
N GLN A 142 3.52 8.35 -4.95
CA GLN A 142 4.65 7.93 -4.14
C GLN A 142 4.61 6.41 -3.90
N LEU A 143 5.77 5.79 -4.03
CA LEU A 143 6.09 4.48 -3.49
C LEU A 143 6.91 4.68 -2.22
N GLY A 144 6.74 3.81 -1.25
CA GLY A 144 7.46 3.90 0.02
C GLY A 144 8.59 2.89 0.14
N PRO A 145 9.37 2.99 1.22
CA PRO A 145 10.43 2.04 1.51
C PRO A 145 9.85 0.63 1.72
N ILE A 146 10.63 -0.38 1.33
CA ILE A 146 10.32 -1.81 1.48
C ILE A 146 11.26 -2.50 2.46
N ASP A 147 12.14 -1.75 3.12
CA ASP A 147 13.06 -2.28 4.11
C ASP A 147 12.29 -2.85 5.31
N PRO A 148 12.76 -3.95 5.89
CA PRO A 148 12.15 -4.50 7.09
C PRO A 148 12.13 -3.47 8.22
N GLN A 149 10.98 -3.33 8.86
CA GLN A 149 10.83 -2.43 10.01
C GLN A 149 10.60 -3.25 11.28
N MET A 150 11.19 -2.79 12.38
CA MET A 150 11.06 -3.44 13.66
C MET A 150 10.87 -2.42 14.80
N PRO A 151 10.21 -2.81 15.89
CA PRO A 151 10.11 -1.96 17.06
C PRO A 151 11.47 -1.88 17.76
N ALA A 152 11.93 -0.65 18.01
CA ALA A 152 13.09 -0.38 18.83
C ALA A 152 12.94 0.97 19.54
N GLY A 153 13.26 1.03 20.83
CA GLY A 153 13.15 2.25 21.64
C GLY A 153 11.75 2.87 21.66
N GLY A 154 10.68 2.05 21.58
CA GLY A 154 9.29 2.51 21.55
C GLY A 154 8.86 3.13 20.20
N ARG A 155 9.64 2.96 19.15
CA ARG A 155 9.36 3.45 17.79
C ARG A 155 9.51 2.32 16.78
N ILE A 156 8.89 2.49 15.62
CA ILE A 156 9.13 1.63 14.47
C ILE A 156 10.28 2.25 13.67
N VAL A 157 11.33 1.48 13.45
CA VAL A 157 12.54 1.91 12.74
C VAL A 157 12.98 0.87 11.72
N SER A 158 13.76 1.30 10.73
CA SER A 158 14.37 0.39 9.75
C SER A 158 15.33 -0.58 10.43
N ALA A 159 15.17 -1.88 10.17
CA ALA A 159 16.11 -2.90 10.65
C ALA A 159 17.53 -2.66 10.10
N ILE A 160 17.64 -2.17 8.86
CA ILE A 160 18.93 -1.81 8.24
C ILE A 160 19.59 -0.69 9.04
N ALA A 161 18.85 0.37 9.41
CA ALA A 161 19.41 1.46 10.20
C ALA A 161 19.88 0.99 11.58
N ILE A 162 19.23 0.00 12.19
CA ILE A 162 19.70 -0.62 13.45
C ILE A 162 21.02 -1.37 13.22
N LEU A 163 21.10 -2.19 12.17
CA LEU A 163 22.30 -2.94 11.84
C LEU A 163 23.47 -1.97 11.56
N ASP A 164 23.25 -0.91 10.80
CA ASP A 164 24.24 0.11 10.52
C ASP A 164 24.76 0.78 11.81
N GLN A 165 23.85 1.07 12.77
CA GLN A 165 24.25 1.62 14.06
C GLN A 165 25.09 0.62 14.88
N PHE A 166 24.75 -0.67 14.87
CA PHE A 166 25.58 -1.69 15.53
C PHE A 166 26.95 -1.82 14.89
N GLU A 167 27.06 -1.86 13.57
CA GLU A 167 28.35 -1.94 12.87
C GLU A 167 29.18 -0.67 13.10
N ARG A 168 28.53 0.50 13.15
CA ARG A 168 29.18 1.75 13.49
C ARG A 168 29.73 1.74 14.92
N ALA A 169 28.92 1.32 15.90
CA ALA A 169 29.36 1.19 17.29
C ALA A 169 30.57 0.25 17.43
N LYS A 170 30.47 -0.91 16.79
CA LYS A 170 31.55 -1.90 16.78
C LYS A 170 32.86 -1.33 16.21
N LYS A 171 32.79 -0.60 15.11
CA LYS A 171 33.92 0.03 14.48
C LYS A 171 34.56 1.10 15.40
N GLU A 172 33.75 2.07 15.88
CA GLU A 172 34.23 3.17 16.73
C GLU A 172 34.86 2.66 18.04
N ILE A 173 34.24 1.65 18.69
CA ILE A 173 34.78 1.04 19.92
C ILE A 173 36.07 0.25 19.63
N SER A 174 36.20 -0.35 18.44
CA SER A 174 37.44 -1.07 18.08
C SER A 174 38.60 -0.13 17.80
N GLU A 175 38.33 1.06 17.28
CA GLU A 175 39.33 2.10 16.99
C GLU A 175 39.73 2.87 18.27
N ASP A 176 38.73 3.11 19.15
CA ASP A 176 38.91 3.81 20.43
C ASP A 176 38.01 3.22 21.51
N ARG A 177 38.59 2.53 22.49
CA ARG A 177 37.81 1.86 23.57
C ARG A 177 37.02 2.83 24.44
N ASP A 178 37.41 4.10 24.51
CA ASP A 178 36.69 5.10 25.29
C ASP A 178 35.34 5.44 24.68
N GLN A 179 35.13 5.16 23.39
CA GLN A 179 33.83 5.28 22.72
C GLN A 179 32.76 4.34 23.31
N ALA A 180 33.17 3.27 23.98
CA ALA A 180 32.23 2.34 24.63
C ALA A 180 31.33 3.05 25.65
N HIS A 181 31.83 4.07 26.35
CA HIS A 181 31.01 4.85 27.29
C HIS A 181 29.92 5.67 26.64
N LEU A 182 30.13 6.12 25.40
CA LEU A 182 29.15 6.87 24.61
C LEU A 182 28.09 5.95 24.02
N TRP A 183 28.50 4.75 23.61
CA TRP A 183 27.59 3.77 23.02
C TRP A 183 26.77 2.96 24.04
N ALA A 184 27.29 2.75 25.25
CA ALA A 184 26.64 1.95 26.29
C ALA A 184 25.19 2.33 26.60
N PRO A 185 24.80 3.62 26.69
CA PRO A 185 23.40 3.99 26.89
C PRO A 185 22.52 3.88 25.65
N ILE A 186 23.13 3.83 24.45
CA ILE A 186 22.42 3.82 23.15
C ILE A 186 22.09 2.39 22.73
N LEU A 187 23.05 1.47 22.84
CA LEU A 187 22.92 0.08 22.37
C LEU A 187 21.67 -0.65 22.89
N PRO A 188 21.27 -0.54 24.18
CA PRO A 188 20.06 -1.18 24.66
C PRO A 188 18.78 -0.67 23.99
N SER A 189 18.76 0.58 23.53
CA SER A 189 17.60 1.15 22.84
C SER A 189 17.47 0.69 21.38
N LEU A 190 18.50 0.09 20.82
CA LEU A 190 18.53 -0.45 19.46
C LEU A 190 18.09 -1.92 19.41
N GLY A 191 18.05 -2.60 20.54
CA GLY A 191 17.62 -3.99 20.62
C GLY A 191 16.11 -4.15 20.51
N PRO A 192 15.65 -5.36 20.15
CA PRO A 192 14.24 -5.69 20.24
C PRO A 192 13.77 -5.58 21.68
N ALA A 193 12.58 -4.98 21.87
CA ALA A 193 11.95 -4.86 23.18
C ALA A 193 11.45 -6.22 23.70
#